data_4c6e3fe070b669cd456d1df356826c7d
#
_entry.id   4c6e3fe070b669cd456d1df356826c7d
#
_cell.length_a   1.000
_cell.length_b   1.000
_cell.length_c   1.000
_cell.angle_alpha   90.00
_cell.angle_beta   90.00
_cell.angle_gamma   90.00
#
_symmetry.space_group_name_H-M   'P 1'
#
loop_
_entity.id
_entity.type
_entity.pdbx_description
1 polymer ?
#
loop_
_entity_poly.entity_id
_entity_poly.type
_entity_poly.pdbx_seq_one_letter_code
_entity_poly.pdbx_strand_id
1 'polypeptide(L)'
;MAEYTGGSIKADHLCVLVHGLWGNPAHMKNVARRLRAEFPEDQLYILVAKKNAGSFTYDGIELGGERVCREIEDQLEEIKSKGGNIKKLSIAGYSLGGLVARYAIGLLYSKGVLDELECQNFTAFASPFLGVRSPLRGFTNQLFNVLGARTLSKSGHQLFTIDQFRETGRPLLAVMADPKSVFMQGLARFKRRTLYTNIINDRTAVHYTTGIAKRDPYADLTKVKVNYLPGYEPVVLDPSNPVTQLPHEEVKKDFQTRARAYAANLPFVLALSVFLPMGVVAFLITSAIQTVRSSKRIELHEKGLAGIDIRTYRSVPLIIKEIRNQIEDAYEELNSRQHQDYLPASQEVSSDSDDEEDNKQPKKEQKQPTVERKPSVRRRRSSAASASHHLPTLALTAEQFEMIDGLDGLGWRKYPVWIHKVRHSHAAIVVRSDKESFSEGEVVLGHWAKEEFLI
;
A
#
# COMPACT_ATOMS: atom_id res chain seq x y z
N MET A 1 6.49 25.75 -5.26
CA MET A 1 5.73 24.70 -6.00
C MET A 1 5.69 24.99 -7.50
N ALA A 2 5.24 26.18 -7.90
CA ALA A 2 5.17 26.54 -9.34
C ALA A 2 6.53 26.38 -10.07
N GLU A 3 7.62 26.61 -9.38
CA GLU A 3 8.98 26.46 -9.92
C GLU A 3 9.34 25.04 -10.39
N TYR A 4 8.71 24.01 -9.80
CA TYR A 4 9.01 22.61 -10.10
C TYR A 4 7.89 21.89 -10.84
N THR A 5 6.77 22.58 -11.11
CA THR A 5 5.58 21.99 -11.73
C THR A 5 5.35 22.61 -13.12
N GLY A 6 4.54 21.93 -13.93
CA GLY A 6 4.36 22.30 -15.32
C GLY A 6 5.49 21.76 -16.19
N GLY A 7 5.74 22.40 -17.30
CA GLY A 7 6.77 22.05 -18.27
C GLY A 7 6.54 22.77 -19.59
N SER A 8 7.46 22.59 -20.51
CA SER A 8 7.33 23.08 -21.88
C SER A 8 6.29 22.27 -22.65
N ILE A 9 5.63 22.90 -23.61
CA ILE A 9 4.75 22.21 -24.60
C ILE A 9 5.53 21.22 -25.49
N LYS A 10 6.86 21.28 -25.47
CA LYS A 10 7.72 20.34 -26.19
C LYS A 10 7.87 19.01 -25.46
N ALA A 11 7.59 18.97 -24.15
CA ALA A 11 7.65 17.72 -23.40
C ALA A 11 6.66 16.70 -23.94
N ASP A 12 7.10 15.49 -24.15
CA ASP A 12 6.26 14.37 -24.59
C ASP A 12 5.86 13.42 -23.45
N HIS A 13 6.35 13.67 -22.23
CA HIS A 13 6.13 12.83 -21.06
C HIS A 13 5.43 13.61 -19.95
N LEU A 14 4.25 13.17 -19.54
CA LEU A 14 3.51 13.70 -18.40
C LEU A 14 3.77 12.84 -17.16
N CYS A 15 4.26 13.45 -16.06
CA CYS A 15 4.36 12.82 -14.76
C CYS A 15 3.36 13.42 -13.78
N VAL A 16 2.49 12.59 -13.23
CA VAL A 16 1.43 12.98 -12.29
C VAL A 16 1.84 12.60 -10.87
N LEU A 17 1.81 13.57 -9.95
CA LEU A 17 2.15 13.38 -8.54
C LEU A 17 0.90 13.51 -7.67
N VAL A 18 0.60 12.49 -6.85
CA VAL A 18 -0.62 12.41 -6.04
C VAL A 18 -0.28 12.31 -4.56
N HIS A 19 -0.68 13.33 -3.77
CA HIS A 19 -0.43 13.39 -2.32
C HIS A 19 -1.36 12.47 -1.51
N GLY A 20 -1.00 12.22 -0.25
CA GLY A 20 -1.73 11.33 0.66
C GLY A 20 -2.84 12.01 1.47
N LEU A 21 -3.31 11.28 2.50
CA LEU A 21 -4.34 11.72 3.45
C LEU A 21 -3.90 13.01 4.15
N TRP A 22 -4.86 13.93 4.37
CA TRP A 22 -4.62 15.28 4.90
C TRP A 22 -3.58 16.09 4.14
N GLY A 23 -3.25 15.62 2.93
CA GLY A 23 -2.23 16.21 2.11
C GLY A 23 -2.73 17.42 1.30
N ASN A 24 -1.78 18.02 0.67
CA ASN A 24 -1.97 19.06 -0.33
C ASN A 24 -0.81 19.00 -1.33
N PRO A 25 -0.87 19.75 -2.44
CA PRO A 25 0.20 19.72 -3.45
C PRO A 25 1.60 19.99 -2.91
N ALA A 26 1.75 20.82 -1.86
CA ALA A 26 3.05 21.14 -1.29
C ALA A 26 3.77 19.92 -0.67
N HIS A 27 3.03 18.86 -0.28
CA HIS A 27 3.63 17.61 0.19
C HIS A 27 4.42 16.85 -0.89
N MET A 28 4.15 17.16 -2.18
CA MET A 28 4.88 16.57 -3.32
C MET A 28 5.98 17.50 -3.87
N LYS A 29 6.24 18.64 -3.21
CA LYS A 29 7.22 19.65 -3.66
C LYS A 29 8.61 19.03 -3.89
N ASN A 30 9.11 18.26 -2.93
CA ASN A 30 10.47 17.70 -3.00
C ASN A 30 10.55 16.53 -4.02
N VAL A 31 9.45 15.81 -4.21
CA VAL A 31 9.33 14.82 -5.30
C VAL A 31 9.42 15.53 -6.66
N ALA A 32 8.66 16.61 -6.85
CA ALA A 32 8.69 17.41 -8.08
C ALA A 32 10.06 18.07 -8.29
N ARG A 33 10.64 18.66 -7.22
CA ARG A 33 11.99 19.25 -7.26
C ARG A 33 13.03 18.23 -7.71
N ARG A 34 12.97 17.01 -7.18
CA ARG A 34 13.93 15.96 -7.54
C ARG A 34 13.79 15.55 -9.01
N LEU A 35 12.57 15.36 -9.50
CA LEU A 35 12.36 15.09 -10.93
C LEU A 35 12.88 16.23 -11.81
N ARG A 36 12.59 17.48 -11.43
CA ARG A 36 13.04 18.65 -12.20
C ARG A 36 14.56 18.81 -12.22
N ALA A 37 15.26 18.34 -11.18
CA ALA A 37 16.71 18.32 -11.13
C ALA A 37 17.34 17.29 -12.09
N GLU A 38 16.63 16.20 -12.38
CA GLU A 38 17.12 15.17 -13.32
C GLU A 38 16.58 15.39 -14.74
N PHE A 39 15.37 15.93 -14.91
CA PHE A 39 14.69 16.04 -16.20
C PHE A 39 14.24 17.48 -16.46
N PRO A 40 14.74 18.14 -17.50
CA PRO A 40 14.38 19.51 -17.86
C PRO A 40 12.92 19.61 -18.33
N GLU A 41 12.43 20.86 -18.43
CA GLU A 41 11.03 21.16 -18.74
C GLU A 41 10.59 20.70 -20.13
N ASP A 42 11.50 20.60 -21.07
CA ASP A 42 11.24 20.14 -22.44
C ASP A 42 11.20 18.61 -22.59
N GLN A 43 11.61 17.87 -21.56
CA GLN A 43 11.50 16.42 -21.52
C GLN A 43 10.33 15.94 -20.66
N LEU A 44 10.08 16.60 -19.52
CA LEU A 44 9.09 16.16 -18.55
C LEU A 44 8.14 17.29 -18.14
N TYR A 45 6.85 17.07 -18.33
CA TYR A 45 5.79 17.90 -17.79
C TYR A 45 5.31 17.32 -16.45
N ILE A 46 5.35 18.09 -15.37
CA ILE A 46 4.99 17.63 -14.03
C ILE A 46 3.64 18.22 -13.61
N LEU A 47 2.63 17.35 -13.43
CA LEU A 47 1.33 17.69 -12.87
C LEU A 47 1.25 17.25 -11.41
N VAL A 48 1.00 18.16 -10.48
CA VAL A 48 0.70 17.82 -9.10
C VAL A 48 -0.79 17.96 -8.85
N ALA A 49 -1.46 16.83 -8.58
CA ALA A 49 -2.89 16.78 -8.35
C ALA A 49 -3.29 17.68 -7.16
N LYS A 50 -4.30 18.52 -7.34
CA LYS A 50 -4.71 19.53 -6.38
C LYS A 50 -6.15 19.44 -5.90
N LYS A 51 -7.03 18.76 -6.68
CA LYS A 51 -8.47 18.71 -6.38
C LYS A 51 -8.82 17.86 -5.15
N ASN A 52 -7.85 17.08 -4.61
CA ASN A 52 -8.00 16.26 -3.41
C ASN A 52 -7.41 16.91 -2.14
N ALA A 53 -7.02 18.18 -2.16
CA ALA A 53 -6.29 18.79 -1.04
C ALA A 53 -7.13 18.89 0.26
N GLY A 54 -6.47 18.65 1.41
CA GLY A 54 -7.05 18.87 2.75
C GLY A 54 -8.23 17.96 3.06
N SER A 55 -9.39 18.54 3.32
CA SER A 55 -10.61 17.81 3.70
C SER A 55 -11.21 16.95 2.59
N PHE A 56 -10.83 17.19 1.34
CA PHE A 56 -11.27 16.34 0.21
C PHE A 56 -10.66 14.95 0.25
N THR A 57 -9.59 14.74 0.99
CA THR A 57 -9.00 13.40 1.21
C THR A 57 -9.87 12.48 2.06
N TYR A 58 -10.94 12.98 2.70
CA TYR A 58 -11.93 12.18 3.44
C TYR A 58 -12.99 11.55 2.54
N ASP A 59 -13.13 12.02 1.28
CA ASP A 59 -14.23 11.65 0.39
C ASP A 59 -14.12 10.24 -0.22
N GLY A 60 -13.04 9.53 0.09
CA GLY A 60 -12.78 8.17 -0.38
C GLY A 60 -11.84 8.11 -1.58
N ILE A 61 -11.32 6.89 -1.80
CA ILE A 61 -10.40 6.57 -2.89
C ILE A 61 -11.10 6.72 -4.24
N GLU A 62 -12.36 6.31 -4.32
CA GLU A 62 -13.18 6.37 -5.52
C GLU A 62 -13.30 7.82 -6.03
N LEU A 63 -13.88 8.71 -5.22
CA LEU A 63 -14.07 10.11 -5.61
C LEU A 63 -12.74 10.84 -5.80
N GLY A 64 -11.72 10.47 -4.98
CA GLY A 64 -10.36 10.97 -5.14
C GLY A 64 -9.76 10.58 -6.49
N GLY A 65 -9.96 9.34 -6.92
CA GLY A 65 -9.49 8.82 -8.21
C GLY A 65 -10.20 9.47 -9.40
N GLU A 66 -11.51 9.70 -9.31
CA GLU A 66 -12.26 10.42 -10.34
C GLU A 66 -11.75 11.85 -10.53
N ARG A 67 -11.44 12.55 -9.42
CA ARG A 67 -10.85 13.91 -9.49
C ARG A 67 -9.48 13.90 -10.14
N VAL A 68 -8.61 12.93 -9.79
CA VAL A 68 -7.28 12.81 -10.40
C VAL A 68 -7.38 12.44 -11.87
N CYS A 69 -8.26 11.50 -12.23
CA CYS A 69 -8.53 11.15 -13.63
C CYS A 69 -8.91 12.40 -14.44
N ARG A 70 -9.86 13.20 -13.92
CA ARG A 70 -10.28 14.44 -14.57
C ARG A 70 -9.16 15.49 -14.66
N GLU A 71 -8.32 15.63 -13.63
CA GLU A 71 -7.16 16.53 -13.69
C GLU A 71 -6.15 16.11 -14.77
N ILE A 72 -5.97 14.81 -14.96
CA ILE A 72 -5.10 14.29 -16.03
C ILE A 72 -5.69 14.59 -17.40
N GLU A 73 -6.98 14.31 -17.61
CA GLU A 73 -7.68 14.58 -18.87
C GLU A 73 -7.65 16.07 -19.22
N ASP A 74 -8.00 16.93 -18.24
CA ASP A 74 -7.97 18.40 -18.40
C ASP A 74 -6.56 18.88 -18.82
N GLN A 75 -5.50 18.29 -18.21
CA GLN A 75 -4.13 18.68 -18.49
C GLN A 75 -3.66 18.20 -19.87
N LEU A 76 -4.02 16.99 -20.28
CA LEU A 76 -3.73 16.47 -21.62
C LEU A 76 -4.39 17.32 -22.69
N GLU A 77 -5.64 17.70 -22.48
CA GLU A 77 -6.40 18.56 -23.41
C GLU A 77 -5.80 19.98 -23.46
N GLU A 78 -5.44 20.56 -22.30
CA GLU A 78 -4.78 21.86 -22.21
C GLU A 78 -3.46 21.88 -23.00
N ILE A 79 -2.59 20.87 -22.80
CA ILE A 79 -1.31 20.78 -23.54
C ILE A 79 -1.57 20.64 -25.02
N LYS A 80 -2.50 19.77 -25.42
CA LYS A 80 -2.88 19.57 -26.84
C LYS A 80 -3.41 20.84 -27.49
N SER A 81 -4.27 21.59 -26.79
CA SER A 81 -4.82 22.86 -27.31
C SER A 81 -3.76 23.94 -27.53
N LYS A 82 -2.64 23.86 -26.79
CA LYS A 82 -1.47 24.75 -26.96
C LYS A 82 -0.45 24.24 -27.99
N GLY A 83 -0.76 23.15 -28.71
CA GLY A 83 0.10 22.56 -29.73
C GLY A 83 1.14 21.56 -29.23
N GLY A 84 1.08 21.16 -27.94
CA GLY A 84 1.90 20.09 -27.38
C GLY A 84 1.31 18.71 -27.66
N ASN A 85 2.11 17.67 -27.46
CA ASN A 85 1.69 16.28 -27.68
C ASN A 85 2.34 15.33 -26.66
N ILE A 86 1.62 15.03 -25.61
CA ILE A 86 2.06 14.02 -24.64
C ILE A 86 1.89 12.62 -25.24
N LYS A 87 2.95 11.83 -25.19
CA LYS A 87 3.00 10.44 -25.65
C LYS A 87 3.22 9.45 -24.51
N LYS A 88 3.81 9.91 -23.41
CA LYS A 88 4.21 9.07 -22.27
C LYS A 88 3.53 9.53 -21.00
N LEU A 89 3.17 8.57 -20.15
CA LEU A 89 2.54 8.82 -18.87
C LEU A 89 3.29 8.11 -17.74
N SER A 90 3.60 8.85 -16.68
CA SER A 90 4.05 8.32 -15.39
C SER A 90 3.18 8.86 -14.27
N ILE A 91 2.94 8.03 -13.26
CA ILE A 91 2.15 8.42 -12.09
C ILE A 91 2.88 8.00 -10.82
N ALA A 92 3.07 8.91 -9.88
CA ALA A 92 3.64 8.64 -8.58
C ALA A 92 2.68 9.06 -7.46
N GLY A 93 2.40 8.13 -6.55
CA GLY A 93 1.51 8.36 -5.42
C GLY A 93 2.19 8.19 -4.07
N TYR A 94 1.86 9.04 -3.12
CA TYR A 94 2.33 8.97 -1.75
C TYR A 94 1.19 8.61 -0.81
N SER A 95 1.39 7.58 0.04
CA SER A 95 0.41 7.17 1.05
C SER A 95 -0.96 6.84 0.39
N LEU A 96 -2.07 7.41 0.87
CA LEU A 96 -3.39 7.32 0.23
C LEU A 96 -3.33 7.68 -1.27
N GLY A 97 -2.42 8.59 -1.67
CA GLY A 97 -2.27 9.02 -3.06
C GLY A 97 -1.93 7.89 -4.03
N GLY A 98 -1.21 6.86 -3.60
CA GLY A 98 -0.96 5.68 -4.43
C GLY A 98 -2.22 4.86 -4.71
N LEU A 99 -3.15 4.79 -3.76
CA LEU A 99 -4.44 4.13 -3.95
C LEU A 99 -5.37 4.95 -4.86
N VAL A 100 -5.42 6.25 -4.63
CA VAL A 100 -6.15 7.21 -5.49
C VAL A 100 -5.64 7.17 -6.93
N ALA A 101 -4.31 7.14 -7.11
CA ALA A 101 -3.68 7.02 -8.42
C ALA A 101 -4.06 5.70 -9.13
N ARG A 102 -4.06 4.58 -8.41
CA ARG A 102 -4.50 3.29 -8.97
C ARG A 102 -5.95 3.30 -9.42
N TYR A 103 -6.83 3.96 -8.65
CA TYR A 103 -8.22 4.12 -9.06
C TYR A 103 -8.33 4.96 -10.34
N ALA A 104 -7.63 6.09 -10.41
CA ALA A 104 -7.57 6.94 -11.59
C ALA A 104 -7.05 6.18 -12.82
N ILE A 105 -6.01 5.34 -12.66
CA ILE A 105 -5.47 4.47 -13.71
C ILE A 105 -6.55 3.53 -14.27
N GLY A 106 -7.34 2.89 -13.40
CA GLY A 106 -8.44 2.03 -13.84
C GLY A 106 -9.49 2.77 -14.66
N LEU A 107 -9.81 4.02 -14.28
CA LEU A 107 -10.72 4.88 -15.05
C LEU A 107 -10.13 5.29 -16.41
N LEU A 108 -8.87 5.73 -16.43
CA LEU A 108 -8.16 6.07 -17.68
C LEU A 108 -8.08 4.88 -18.64
N TYR A 109 -7.80 3.69 -18.10
CA TYR A 109 -7.81 2.43 -18.88
C TYR A 109 -9.18 2.16 -19.49
N SER A 110 -10.23 2.21 -18.67
CA SER A 110 -11.60 1.96 -19.12
C SER A 110 -12.11 2.96 -20.16
N LYS A 111 -11.60 4.20 -20.14
CA LYS A 111 -11.92 5.26 -21.11
C LYS A 111 -11.07 5.18 -22.38
N GLY A 112 -10.13 4.24 -22.47
CA GLY A 112 -9.21 4.11 -23.62
C GLY A 112 -8.07 5.13 -23.65
N VAL A 113 -7.96 6.02 -22.66
CA VAL A 113 -6.89 7.05 -22.60
C VAL A 113 -5.50 6.41 -22.54
N LEU A 114 -5.37 5.26 -21.85
CA LEU A 114 -4.08 4.56 -21.76
C LEU A 114 -3.71 3.81 -23.06
N ASP A 115 -4.60 3.70 -24.03
CA ASP A 115 -4.29 3.11 -25.33
C ASP A 115 -3.55 4.10 -26.25
N GLU A 116 -3.73 5.40 -25.98
CA GLU A 116 -3.07 6.49 -26.71
C GLU A 116 -1.70 6.88 -26.11
N LEU A 117 -1.35 6.35 -24.91
CA LEU A 117 -0.18 6.73 -24.16
C LEU A 117 0.72 5.54 -23.83
N GLU A 118 2.02 5.74 -23.94
CA GLU A 118 3.00 4.82 -23.39
C GLU A 118 3.08 4.99 -21.87
N CYS A 119 2.53 4.03 -21.13
CA CYS A 119 2.58 4.04 -19.66
C CYS A 119 3.98 3.63 -19.20
N GLN A 120 4.80 4.59 -18.73
CA GLN A 120 6.18 4.35 -18.33
C GLN A 120 6.30 3.86 -16.89
N ASN A 121 5.98 4.72 -15.91
CA ASN A 121 6.22 4.43 -14.51
C ASN A 121 4.96 4.56 -13.68
N PHE A 122 4.71 3.55 -12.84
CA PHE A 122 3.86 3.72 -11.66
C PHE A 122 4.72 3.56 -10.41
N THR A 123 4.79 4.60 -9.57
CA THR A 123 5.57 4.55 -8.32
C THR A 123 4.68 4.82 -7.12
N ALA A 124 4.87 4.05 -6.06
CA ALA A 124 4.16 4.27 -4.80
C ALA A 124 5.16 4.41 -3.64
N PHE A 125 5.06 5.52 -2.91
CA PHE A 125 5.81 5.77 -1.70
C PHE A 125 4.93 5.54 -0.48
N ALA A 126 5.25 4.56 0.33
CA ALA A 126 4.55 4.21 1.57
C ALA A 126 3.01 4.13 1.39
N SER A 127 2.53 3.52 0.31
CA SER A 127 1.09 3.40 0.01
C SER A 127 0.52 2.08 0.54
N PRO A 128 -0.56 2.11 1.35
CA PRO A 128 -1.09 0.93 2.02
C PRO A 128 -1.98 0.09 1.09
N PHE A 129 -1.39 -0.72 0.22
CA PHE A 129 -2.09 -1.50 -0.79
C PHE A 129 -3.07 -2.53 -0.22
N LEU A 130 -2.80 -3.04 1.00
CA LEU A 130 -3.62 -4.02 1.71
C LEU A 130 -4.50 -3.39 2.79
N GLY A 131 -4.61 -2.06 2.78
CA GLY A 131 -5.25 -1.29 3.85
C GLY A 131 -4.34 -1.06 5.06
N VAL A 132 -4.89 -0.40 6.08
CA VAL A 132 -4.16 -0.01 7.30
C VAL A 132 -4.61 -0.76 8.54
N ARG A 133 -5.44 -1.80 8.39
CA ARG A 133 -5.89 -2.63 9.50
C ARG A 133 -4.68 -3.33 10.13
N SER A 134 -4.41 -3.06 11.41
CA SER A 134 -3.29 -3.67 12.10
C SER A 134 -3.58 -5.13 12.43
N PRO A 135 -2.73 -6.08 12.04
CA PRO A 135 -2.83 -7.49 12.44
C PRO A 135 -2.35 -7.75 13.87
N LEU A 136 -1.85 -6.71 14.57
CA LEU A 136 -1.28 -6.85 15.91
C LEU A 136 -2.39 -7.05 16.96
N ARG A 137 -2.12 -7.90 17.95
CA ARG A 137 -3.00 -8.14 19.10
C ARG A 137 -2.94 -6.96 20.09
N GLY A 138 -4.05 -6.77 20.80
CA GLY A 138 -4.15 -5.88 21.96
C GLY A 138 -5.29 -4.87 21.85
N PHE A 139 -5.78 -4.44 23.02
CA PHE A 139 -6.90 -3.49 23.13
C PHE A 139 -6.62 -2.16 22.41
N THR A 140 -5.39 -1.66 22.49
CA THR A 140 -4.99 -0.41 21.80
C THR A 140 -5.08 -0.52 20.28
N ASN A 141 -4.75 -1.66 19.70
CA ASN A 141 -4.85 -1.90 18.27
C ASN A 141 -6.31 -2.08 17.83
N GLN A 142 -7.13 -2.77 18.63
CA GLN A 142 -8.57 -2.86 18.38
C GLN A 142 -9.22 -1.47 18.42
N LEU A 143 -8.89 -0.66 19.42
CA LEU A 143 -9.35 0.72 19.52
C LEU A 143 -8.91 1.56 18.32
N PHE A 144 -7.66 1.43 17.87
CA PHE A 144 -7.15 2.08 16.65
C PHE A 144 -7.91 1.63 15.41
N ASN A 145 -8.16 0.33 15.24
CA ASN A 145 -8.89 -0.18 14.09
C ASN A 145 -10.35 0.34 14.06
N VAL A 146 -11.02 0.38 15.22
CA VAL A 146 -12.42 0.85 15.31
C VAL A 146 -12.53 2.37 15.16
N LEU A 147 -11.71 3.13 15.90
CA LEU A 147 -11.75 4.59 15.84
C LEU A 147 -11.22 5.12 14.51
N GLY A 148 -10.10 4.57 14.01
CA GLY A 148 -9.52 4.98 12.75
C GLY A 148 -10.48 4.79 11.58
N ALA A 149 -11.15 3.65 11.52
CA ALA A 149 -12.13 3.37 10.49
C ALA A 149 -13.30 4.38 10.47
N ARG A 150 -13.79 4.77 11.64
CA ARG A 150 -14.97 5.64 11.78
C ARG A 150 -14.64 7.13 11.71
N THR A 151 -13.40 7.53 12.00
CA THR A 151 -13.02 8.96 12.09
C THR A 151 -12.53 9.55 10.77
N LEU A 152 -12.23 8.71 9.77
CA LEU A 152 -11.71 9.15 8.45
C LEU A 152 -12.77 9.11 7.34
N SER A 153 -14.08 9.11 7.69
CA SER A 153 -15.19 9.08 6.75
C SER A 153 -15.06 7.92 5.74
N LYS A 154 -15.43 8.11 4.47
CA LYS A 154 -15.38 7.06 3.43
C LYS A 154 -13.95 6.55 3.20
N SER A 155 -12.95 7.43 3.26
CA SER A 155 -11.54 7.02 3.14
C SER A 155 -11.10 6.08 4.26
N GLY A 156 -11.58 6.31 5.51
CA GLY A 156 -11.31 5.40 6.62
C GLY A 156 -11.92 4.03 6.40
N HIS A 157 -13.20 3.97 6.03
CA HIS A 157 -13.85 2.70 5.75
C HIS A 157 -13.08 1.88 4.69
N GLN A 158 -12.65 2.53 3.62
CA GLN A 158 -11.90 1.89 2.54
C GLN A 158 -10.47 1.47 2.98
N LEU A 159 -9.76 2.34 3.71
CA LEU A 159 -8.43 2.03 4.22
C LEU A 159 -8.44 0.89 5.26
N PHE A 160 -9.51 0.76 6.06
CA PHE A 160 -9.66 -0.33 7.02
C PHE A 160 -10.36 -1.56 6.44
N THR A 161 -10.66 -1.56 5.13
CA THR A 161 -11.33 -2.66 4.40
C THR A 161 -12.64 -3.10 5.04
N ILE A 162 -13.42 -2.15 5.57
CA ILE A 162 -14.75 -2.39 6.15
C ILE A 162 -15.87 -1.82 5.29
N ASP A 163 -15.54 -1.31 4.11
CA ASP A 163 -16.46 -0.84 3.10
C ASP A 163 -16.99 -1.98 2.25
N GLN A 164 -18.14 -1.73 1.64
CA GLN A 164 -18.67 -2.54 0.54
C GLN A 164 -18.68 -1.67 -0.71
N PHE A 165 -17.85 -2.06 -1.69
CA PHE A 165 -17.71 -1.27 -2.89
C PHE A 165 -18.81 -1.61 -3.90
N ARG A 166 -19.73 -0.69 -4.06
CA ARG A 166 -20.89 -0.79 -4.98
C ARG A 166 -21.65 -2.11 -4.77
N GLU A 167 -22.00 -2.80 -5.85
CA GLU A 167 -22.72 -4.08 -5.84
C GLU A 167 -21.80 -5.30 -5.75
N THR A 168 -20.49 -5.10 -5.56
CA THR A 168 -19.51 -6.20 -5.53
C THR A 168 -19.56 -7.00 -4.22
N GLY A 169 -20.10 -6.42 -3.14
CA GLY A 169 -20.06 -6.99 -1.79
C GLY A 169 -18.67 -7.06 -1.16
N ARG A 170 -17.63 -6.67 -1.89
CA ARG A 170 -16.20 -6.73 -1.47
C ARG A 170 -15.67 -5.34 -1.14
N PRO A 171 -14.66 -5.21 -0.26
CA PRO A 171 -13.96 -3.95 -0.06
C PRO A 171 -13.32 -3.41 -1.35
N LEU A 172 -13.29 -2.09 -1.51
CA LEU A 172 -12.71 -1.46 -2.69
C LEU A 172 -11.28 -1.94 -2.97
N LEU A 173 -10.44 -2.04 -1.92
CA LEU A 173 -9.04 -2.45 -2.11
C LEU A 173 -8.92 -3.87 -2.64
N ALA A 174 -9.80 -4.79 -2.22
CA ALA A 174 -9.85 -6.15 -2.75
C ALA A 174 -10.26 -6.15 -4.24
N VAL A 175 -11.26 -5.35 -4.60
CA VAL A 175 -11.67 -5.17 -6.01
C VAL A 175 -10.52 -4.56 -6.84
N MET A 176 -9.80 -3.58 -6.30
CA MET A 176 -8.65 -2.97 -6.97
C MET A 176 -7.45 -3.92 -7.13
N ALA A 177 -7.38 -5.00 -6.34
CA ALA A 177 -6.33 -6.01 -6.43
C ALA A 177 -6.75 -7.24 -7.24
N ASP A 178 -7.99 -7.33 -7.67
CA ASP A 178 -8.49 -8.43 -8.50
C ASP A 178 -7.85 -8.37 -9.89
N PRO A 179 -7.16 -9.43 -10.33
CA PRO A 179 -6.48 -9.47 -11.64
C PRO A 179 -7.39 -9.16 -12.83
N LYS A 180 -8.70 -9.43 -12.70
CA LYS A 180 -9.70 -9.18 -13.76
C LYS A 180 -10.30 -7.77 -13.72
N SER A 181 -9.93 -6.97 -12.71
CA SER A 181 -10.43 -5.60 -12.58
C SER A 181 -9.76 -4.66 -13.59
N VAL A 182 -10.48 -3.60 -13.97
CA VAL A 182 -9.92 -2.52 -14.81
C VAL A 182 -8.73 -1.84 -14.13
N PHE A 183 -8.67 -1.86 -12.81
CA PHE A 183 -7.59 -1.27 -12.03
C PHE A 183 -6.28 -2.04 -12.23
N MET A 184 -6.34 -3.37 -12.21
CA MET A 184 -5.19 -4.23 -12.44
C MET A 184 -4.79 -4.23 -13.92
N GLN A 185 -5.76 -4.25 -14.83
CA GLN A 185 -5.50 -4.16 -16.27
C GLN A 185 -4.82 -2.84 -16.64
N GLY A 186 -5.31 -1.71 -16.11
CA GLY A 186 -4.67 -0.41 -16.30
C GLY A 186 -3.27 -0.34 -15.70
N LEU A 187 -3.08 -0.87 -14.48
CA LEU A 187 -1.79 -0.89 -13.82
C LEU A 187 -0.77 -1.79 -14.54
N ALA A 188 -1.21 -2.87 -15.18
CA ALA A 188 -0.39 -3.75 -15.99
C ALA A 188 0.21 -3.06 -17.23
N ARG A 189 -0.41 -1.97 -17.73
CA ARG A 189 0.10 -1.20 -18.88
C ARG A 189 1.42 -0.48 -18.58
N PHE A 190 1.70 -0.17 -17.34
CA PHE A 190 2.93 0.53 -16.96
C PHE A 190 4.14 -0.39 -17.11
N LYS A 191 5.19 0.07 -17.81
CA LYS A 191 6.43 -0.68 -18.05
C LYS A 191 7.16 -0.99 -16.73
N ARG A 192 7.16 -0.02 -15.81
CA ARG A 192 7.81 -0.14 -14.49
C ARG A 192 6.84 0.19 -13.36
N ARG A 193 6.77 -0.70 -12.37
CA ARG A 193 5.98 -0.54 -11.15
C ARG A 193 6.91 -0.65 -9.96
N THR A 194 7.06 0.44 -9.20
CA THR A 194 8.06 0.55 -8.13
C THR A 194 7.39 0.90 -6.80
N LEU A 195 7.79 0.23 -5.72
CA LEU A 195 7.37 0.50 -4.36
C LEU A 195 8.56 0.94 -3.51
N TYR A 196 8.37 2.00 -2.72
CA TYR A 196 9.25 2.37 -1.63
C TYR A 196 8.51 2.21 -0.31
N THR A 197 9.02 1.36 0.58
CA THR A 197 8.35 0.97 1.82
C THR A 197 9.27 1.13 3.03
N ASN A 198 8.81 1.84 4.06
CA ASN A 198 9.55 1.94 5.32
C ASN A 198 9.55 0.59 6.04
N ILE A 199 10.72 0.13 6.47
CA ILE A 199 10.85 -1.12 7.23
C ILE A 199 10.41 -0.97 8.68
N ILE A 200 10.59 0.21 9.27
CA ILE A 200 10.20 0.55 10.66
C ILE A 200 9.73 2.00 10.76
N ASN A 201 9.20 2.36 11.92
CA ASN A 201 8.78 3.73 12.30
C ASN A 201 7.66 4.33 11.44
N ASP A 202 7.08 3.56 10.54
CA ASP A 202 5.84 3.94 9.86
C ASP A 202 4.64 3.38 10.64
N ARG A 203 4.00 4.25 11.41
CA ARG A 203 2.83 3.89 12.22
C ARG A 203 1.52 4.03 11.46
N THR A 204 1.56 4.66 10.30
CA THR A 204 0.38 4.93 9.47
C THR A 204 0.17 3.81 8.46
N ALA A 205 1.25 3.39 7.80
CA ALA A 205 1.22 2.37 6.77
C ALA A 205 2.44 1.45 6.94
N VAL A 206 2.27 0.42 7.75
CA VAL A 206 3.34 -0.52 8.12
C VAL A 206 3.86 -1.31 6.92
N HIS A 207 5.07 -1.88 7.05
CA HIS A 207 5.82 -2.52 5.98
C HIS A 207 4.99 -3.53 5.16
N TYR A 208 4.25 -4.43 5.79
CA TYR A 208 3.56 -5.50 5.06
C TYR A 208 2.54 -4.97 4.04
N THR A 209 1.84 -3.88 4.38
CA THR A 209 0.84 -3.30 3.48
C THR A 209 1.45 -2.43 2.39
N THR A 210 2.54 -1.71 2.69
CA THR A 210 3.21 -0.85 1.71
C THR A 210 4.17 -1.63 0.80
N GLY A 211 4.68 -2.76 1.29
CA GLY A 211 5.57 -3.66 0.56
C GLY A 211 4.85 -4.83 -0.14
N ILE A 212 3.53 -4.95 0.03
CA ILE A 212 2.75 -6.09 -0.49
C ILE A 212 3.44 -7.39 -0.07
N ALA A 213 3.48 -7.66 1.24
CA ALA A 213 4.30 -8.75 1.78
C ALA A 213 3.50 -9.66 2.73
N LYS A 214 3.61 -10.97 2.53
CA LYS A 214 3.04 -12.00 3.43
C LYS A 214 3.83 -12.13 4.73
N ARG A 215 5.09 -11.66 4.75
CA ARG A 215 6.05 -11.79 5.86
C ARG A 215 6.66 -10.43 6.19
N ASP A 216 7.04 -10.24 7.44
CA ASP A 216 7.75 -9.03 7.88
C ASP A 216 9.09 -9.44 8.52
N PRO A 217 10.21 -9.37 7.78
CA PRO A 217 11.52 -9.70 8.30
C PRO A 217 12.08 -8.65 9.26
N TYR A 218 11.44 -7.48 9.35
CA TYR A 218 11.92 -6.33 10.12
C TYR A 218 11.24 -6.19 11.49
N ALA A 219 10.34 -7.10 11.84
CA ALA A 219 9.63 -7.09 13.13
C ALA A 219 10.59 -7.12 14.34
N ASP A 220 11.76 -7.76 14.21
CA ASP A 220 12.83 -7.77 15.21
C ASP A 220 14.19 -7.59 14.55
N LEU A 221 14.66 -6.34 14.46
CA LEU A 221 15.96 -5.99 13.89
C LEU A 221 17.15 -6.52 14.69
N THR A 222 16.96 -7.05 15.89
CA THR A 222 18.07 -7.68 16.65
C THR A 222 18.42 -9.06 16.10
N LYS A 223 17.54 -9.66 15.31
CA LYS A 223 17.71 -11.01 14.71
C LYS A 223 18.20 -10.98 13.27
N VAL A 224 18.23 -9.81 12.65
CA VAL A 224 18.60 -9.66 11.25
C VAL A 224 19.62 -8.54 11.07
N LYS A 225 20.54 -8.72 10.15
CA LYS A 225 21.39 -7.68 9.61
C LYS A 225 20.76 -7.19 8.32
N VAL A 226 20.54 -5.88 8.21
CA VAL A 226 20.07 -5.28 6.96
C VAL A 226 21.21 -5.10 5.97
N ASN A 227 20.93 -5.31 4.69
CA ASN A 227 21.85 -5.11 3.60
C ASN A 227 21.37 -3.91 2.78
N TYR A 228 22.27 -2.97 2.52
CA TYR A 228 21.96 -1.77 1.78
C TYR A 228 22.33 -1.92 0.31
N LEU A 229 21.60 -1.20 -0.53
CA LEU A 229 21.94 -1.08 -1.94
C LEU A 229 23.20 -0.21 -2.09
N PRO A 230 24.25 -0.67 -2.80
CA PRO A 230 25.50 0.08 -2.99
C PRO A 230 25.25 1.49 -3.55
N GLY A 231 25.81 2.51 -2.88
CA GLY A 231 25.66 3.92 -3.25
C GLY A 231 24.43 4.63 -2.65
N TYR A 232 23.57 3.90 -1.92
CA TYR A 232 22.36 4.43 -1.28
C TYR A 232 22.28 4.10 0.21
N GLU A 233 23.43 3.72 0.80
CA GLU A 233 23.57 3.52 2.24
C GLU A 233 23.42 4.85 3.01
N PRO A 234 22.95 4.82 4.24
CA PRO A 234 22.34 3.72 4.98
C PRO A 234 20.80 3.71 4.86
N VAL A 235 20.23 4.01 3.71
CA VAL A 235 18.80 4.31 3.56
C VAL A 235 18.06 3.28 2.73
N VAL A 236 18.50 2.99 1.49
CA VAL A 236 17.80 2.05 0.61
C VAL A 236 18.42 0.67 0.75
N LEU A 237 17.59 -0.35 1.05
CA LEU A 237 18.06 -1.72 1.18
C LEU A 237 18.12 -2.42 -0.19
N ASP A 238 19.00 -3.42 -0.28
CA ASP A 238 19.10 -4.28 -1.46
C ASP A 238 17.79 -5.08 -1.64
N PRO A 239 17.04 -4.85 -2.72
CA PRO A 239 15.78 -5.54 -2.93
C PRO A 239 15.92 -7.05 -3.15
N SER A 240 17.09 -7.51 -3.59
CA SER A 240 17.37 -8.93 -3.85
C SER A 240 17.70 -9.70 -2.58
N ASN A 241 18.34 -9.04 -1.62
CA ASN A 241 18.74 -9.63 -0.33
C ASN A 241 18.67 -8.58 0.79
N PRO A 242 17.48 -8.14 1.19
CA PRO A 242 17.36 -7.00 2.11
C PRO A 242 17.81 -7.29 3.53
N VAL A 243 17.81 -8.57 3.94
CA VAL A 243 18.23 -8.99 5.28
C VAL A 243 19.03 -10.28 5.25
N THR A 244 20.00 -10.37 6.16
CA THR A 244 20.73 -11.60 6.48
C THR A 244 20.40 -11.95 7.93
N GLN A 245 20.02 -13.20 8.20
CA GLN A 245 19.75 -13.65 9.55
C GLN A 245 21.02 -13.71 10.39
N LEU A 246 20.96 -13.18 11.61
CA LEU A 246 22.04 -13.29 12.57
C LEU A 246 21.92 -14.60 13.37
N PRO A 247 23.03 -15.23 13.77
CA PRO A 247 23.01 -16.33 14.72
C PRO A 247 22.26 -15.93 15.99
N HIS A 248 21.41 -16.81 16.48
CA HIS A 248 20.54 -16.53 17.61
C HIS A 248 21.36 -16.44 18.91
N GLU A 249 21.81 -15.25 19.32
CA GLU A 249 22.22 -14.98 20.69
C GLU A 249 21.02 -14.42 21.45
N GLU A 250 20.59 -15.14 22.50
CA GLU A 250 19.55 -14.66 23.41
C GLU A 250 20.09 -13.46 24.21
N VAL A 251 19.87 -12.25 23.73
CA VAL A 251 20.15 -11.03 24.49
C VAL A 251 19.10 -10.91 25.59
N LYS A 252 19.43 -11.36 26.79
CA LYS A 252 18.64 -11.11 28.01
C LYS A 252 18.69 -9.62 28.29
N LYS A 253 17.64 -8.89 27.95
CA LYS A 253 17.50 -7.47 28.33
C LYS A 253 17.36 -7.38 29.84
N ASP A 254 18.35 -6.77 30.49
CA ASP A 254 18.40 -6.60 31.94
C ASP A 254 17.21 -5.77 32.46
N PHE A 255 16.60 -6.24 33.56
CA PHE A 255 15.44 -5.61 34.20
C PHE A 255 15.72 -4.16 34.62
N GLN A 256 16.95 -3.85 35.03
CA GLN A 256 17.35 -2.50 35.46
C GLN A 256 17.33 -1.51 34.29
N THR A 257 17.73 -1.94 33.10
CA THR A 257 17.70 -1.12 31.86
C THR A 257 16.26 -0.78 31.49
N ARG A 258 15.33 -1.73 31.63
CA ARG A 258 13.90 -1.50 31.40
C ARG A 258 13.32 -0.53 32.45
N ALA A 259 13.60 -0.71 33.74
CA ALA A 259 13.10 0.15 34.80
C ALA A 259 13.59 1.60 34.65
N ARG A 260 14.86 1.83 34.29
CA ARG A 260 15.39 3.16 33.99
C ARG A 260 14.72 3.82 32.78
N ALA A 261 14.47 3.07 31.72
CA ALA A 261 13.75 3.57 30.54
C ALA A 261 12.30 3.96 30.86
N TYR A 262 11.61 3.20 31.72
CA TYR A 262 10.27 3.57 32.20
C TYR A 262 10.28 4.82 33.08
N ALA A 263 11.24 4.93 34.02
CA ALA A 263 11.37 6.09 34.91
C ALA A 263 11.70 7.38 34.14
N ALA A 264 12.57 7.31 33.13
CA ALA A 264 12.92 8.45 32.30
C ALA A 264 11.74 8.97 31.46
N ASN A 265 10.80 8.09 31.13
CA ASN A 265 9.61 8.46 30.33
C ASN A 265 8.41 8.88 31.19
N LEU A 266 8.49 8.78 32.51
CA LEU A 266 7.38 9.06 33.44
C LEU A 266 6.80 10.48 33.28
N PRO A 267 7.58 11.57 33.19
CA PRO A 267 7.05 12.91 32.97
C PRO A 267 6.29 13.04 31.64
N PHE A 268 6.82 12.39 30.59
CA PHE A 268 6.17 12.36 29.30
C PHE A 268 4.85 11.57 29.33
N VAL A 269 4.81 10.43 30.03
CA VAL A 269 3.60 9.62 30.19
C VAL A 269 2.52 10.38 30.99
N LEU A 270 2.91 11.11 32.02
CA LEU A 270 1.99 11.96 32.81
C LEU A 270 1.44 13.12 31.96
N ALA A 271 2.28 13.83 31.21
CA ALA A 271 1.82 14.85 30.28
C ALA A 271 0.87 14.26 29.24
N LEU A 272 1.24 13.12 28.66
CA LEU A 272 0.43 12.43 27.66
C LEU A 272 -0.93 12.00 28.22
N SER A 273 -1.01 11.54 29.47
CA SER A 273 -2.26 11.13 30.12
C SER A 273 -3.28 12.27 30.26
N VAL A 274 -2.82 13.51 30.31
CA VAL A 274 -3.69 14.71 30.37
C VAL A 274 -4.01 15.23 28.97
N PHE A 275 -2.99 15.38 28.12
CA PHE A 275 -3.18 15.99 26.80
C PHE A 275 -3.76 15.03 25.76
N LEU A 276 -3.53 13.72 25.88
CA LEU A 276 -4.06 12.74 24.95
C LEU A 276 -5.59 12.69 24.92
N PRO A 277 -6.31 12.62 26.06
CA PRO A 277 -7.78 12.64 26.06
C PRO A 277 -8.35 13.92 25.42
N MET A 278 -7.76 15.09 25.71
CA MET A 278 -8.17 16.37 25.12
C MET A 278 -7.94 16.36 23.59
N GLY A 279 -6.78 15.89 23.16
CA GLY A 279 -6.45 15.74 21.75
C GLY A 279 -7.38 14.76 21.02
N VAL A 280 -7.73 13.65 21.67
CA VAL A 280 -8.68 12.67 21.14
C VAL A 280 -10.07 13.28 20.96
N VAL A 281 -10.58 14.01 21.97
CA VAL A 281 -11.88 14.70 21.87
C VAL A 281 -11.89 15.74 20.76
N ALA A 282 -10.87 16.59 20.67
CA ALA A 282 -10.74 17.59 19.61
C ALA A 282 -10.67 16.92 18.22
N PHE A 283 -9.92 15.84 18.11
CA PHE A 283 -9.82 15.03 16.89
C PHE A 283 -11.17 14.42 16.51
N LEU A 284 -11.93 13.84 17.46
CA LEU A 284 -13.24 13.26 17.20
C LEU A 284 -14.26 14.30 16.74
N ILE A 285 -14.27 15.50 17.37
CA ILE A 285 -15.15 16.60 16.95
C ILE A 285 -14.79 17.05 15.53
N THR A 286 -13.52 17.29 15.26
CA THR A 286 -13.04 17.69 13.92
C THR A 286 -13.40 16.64 12.89
N SER A 287 -13.21 15.36 13.22
CA SER A 287 -13.53 14.22 12.37
C SER A 287 -15.03 14.12 12.08
N ALA A 288 -15.89 14.33 13.08
CA ALA A 288 -17.35 14.35 12.90
C ALA A 288 -17.77 15.48 11.94
N ILE A 289 -17.21 16.70 12.10
CA ILE A 289 -17.46 17.82 11.19
C ILE A 289 -17.01 17.47 9.76
N GLN A 290 -15.83 16.90 9.61
CA GLN A 290 -15.32 16.50 8.30
C GLN A 290 -16.14 15.38 7.67
N THR A 291 -16.64 14.44 8.47
CA THR A 291 -17.51 13.36 7.99
C THR A 291 -18.82 13.93 7.44
N VAL A 292 -19.47 14.87 8.14
CA VAL A 292 -20.70 15.53 7.65
C VAL A 292 -20.42 16.31 6.36
N ARG A 293 -19.32 17.06 6.32
CA ARG A 293 -18.92 17.81 5.10
C ARG A 293 -18.62 16.87 3.94
N SER A 294 -17.90 15.77 4.18
CA SER A 294 -17.59 14.75 3.19
C SER A 294 -18.87 14.09 2.66
N SER A 295 -19.79 13.68 3.54
CA SER A 295 -21.08 13.09 3.13
C SER A 295 -21.88 14.01 2.22
N LYS A 296 -21.94 15.32 2.54
CA LYS A 296 -22.60 16.32 1.66
C LYS A 296 -21.91 16.44 0.30
N ARG A 297 -20.58 16.43 0.26
CA ARG A 297 -19.83 16.48 -1.02
C ARG A 297 -20.08 15.21 -1.86
N ILE A 298 -20.08 14.05 -1.23
CA ILE A 298 -20.37 12.78 -1.89
C ILE A 298 -21.81 12.81 -2.44
N GLU A 299 -22.79 13.25 -1.66
CA GLU A 299 -24.18 13.38 -2.10
C GLU A 299 -24.34 14.33 -3.31
N LEU A 300 -23.68 15.52 -3.27
CA LEU A 300 -23.70 16.45 -4.39
C LEU A 300 -23.04 15.83 -5.64
N HIS A 301 -21.98 15.10 -5.45
CA HIS A 301 -21.31 14.37 -6.53
C HIS A 301 -22.23 13.27 -7.09
N GLU A 302 -22.87 12.49 -6.24
CA GLU A 302 -23.84 11.45 -6.65
C GLU A 302 -25.04 11.99 -7.41
N LYS A 303 -25.44 13.22 -7.14
CA LYS A 303 -26.48 13.96 -7.87
C LYS A 303 -25.98 14.61 -9.17
N GLY A 304 -24.70 14.49 -9.51
CA GLY A 304 -24.10 15.13 -10.70
C GLY A 304 -23.92 16.65 -10.58
N LEU A 305 -24.08 17.21 -9.36
CA LEU A 305 -24.01 18.66 -9.10
C LEU A 305 -22.60 19.14 -8.75
N ALA A 306 -21.60 18.24 -8.68
CA ALA A 306 -20.23 18.57 -8.33
C ALA A 306 -19.32 18.90 -9.53
N GLY A 307 -19.90 19.08 -10.73
CA GLY A 307 -19.15 19.44 -11.94
C GLY A 307 -18.33 18.30 -12.56
N ILE A 308 -18.55 17.08 -12.14
CA ILE A 308 -17.97 15.86 -12.73
C ILE A 308 -19.12 15.00 -13.25
N ASP A 309 -19.08 14.58 -14.52
CA ASP A 309 -20.09 13.69 -15.09
C ASP A 309 -19.92 12.27 -14.55
N ILE A 310 -20.70 11.94 -13.53
CA ILE A 310 -20.68 10.66 -12.84
C ILE A 310 -21.04 9.50 -13.77
N ARG A 311 -21.89 9.74 -14.77
CA ARG A 311 -22.38 8.67 -15.67
C ARG A 311 -21.23 8.04 -16.43
N THR A 312 -20.26 8.86 -16.86
CA THR A 312 -19.04 8.42 -17.56
C THR A 312 -18.15 7.53 -16.70
N TYR A 313 -18.12 7.74 -15.37
CA TYR A 313 -17.27 6.97 -14.45
C TYR A 313 -17.98 5.75 -13.83
N ARG A 314 -19.32 5.80 -13.68
CA ARG A 314 -20.10 4.70 -13.10
C ARG A 314 -20.50 3.63 -14.11
N SER A 315 -20.56 3.95 -15.39
CA SER A 315 -20.83 2.99 -16.47
C SER A 315 -19.70 2.01 -16.74
N VAL A 316 -18.53 2.23 -16.12
CA VAL A 316 -17.37 1.35 -16.26
C VAL A 316 -17.68 -0.03 -15.66
N PRO A 317 -17.70 -1.11 -16.45
CA PRO A 317 -17.84 -2.46 -15.94
C PRO A 317 -16.57 -2.82 -15.16
N LEU A 318 -16.68 -2.86 -13.83
CA LEU A 318 -15.52 -3.02 -12.94
C LEU A 318 -15.01 -4.47 -12.87
N ILE A 319 -15.86 -5.45 -13.19
CA ILE A 319 -15.53 -6.88 -13.17
C ILE A 319 -16.34 -7.60 -14.26
N ILE A 320 -15.74 -8.57 -14.92
CA ILE A 320 -16.41 -9.45 -15.90
C ILE A 320 -17.42 -10.33 -15.13
N LYS A 321 -18.66 -10.38 -15.63
CA LYS A 321 -19.89 -10.87 -14.99
C LYS A 321 -19.90 -12.31 -14.42
N GLU A 322 -18.90 -13.14 -14.64
CA GLU A 322 -18.96 -14.60 -14.36
C GLU A 322 -18.59 -15.04 -12.93
N ILE A 323 -18.21 -14.13 -12.03
CA ILE A 323 -17.65 -14.50 -10.72
C ILE A 323 -18.63 -14.27 -9.55
N ARG A 324 -19.80 -13.69 -9.79
CA ARG A 324 -20.76 -13.34 -8.72
C ARG A 324 -21.19 -14.52 -7.84
N ASN A 325 -21.32 -15.70 -8.39
CA ASN A 325 -21.88 -16.86 -7.70
C ASN A 325 -20.86 -17.68 -6.88
N GLN A 326 -19.55 -17.50 -7.10
CA GLN A 326 -18.51 -18.22 -6.34
C GLN A 326 -18.04 -17.45 -5.08
N ILE A 327 -18.41 -16.19 -4.97
CA ILE A 327 -17.95 -15.28 -3.89
C ILE A 327 -18.89 -15.31 -2.68
N GLU A 328 -20.19 -15.56 -2.88
CA GLU A 328 -21.16 -15.61 -1.78
C GLU A 328 -20.89 -16.79 -0.83
N ASP A 329 -20.49 -17.94 -1.34
CA ASP A 329 -20.23 -19.14 -0.52
C ASP A 329 -18.92 -19.02 0.31
N ALA A 330 -17.91 -18.32 -0.20
CA ALA A 330 -16.65 -18.09 0.52
C ALA A 330 -16.76 -17.05 1.65
N TYR A 331 -17.72 -16.13 1.55
CA TYR A 331 -17.86 -15.03 2.51
C TYR A 331 -18.47 -15.47 3.85
N GLU A 332 -19.40 -16.46 3.84
CA GLU A 332 -20.01 -16.98 5.06
C GLU A 332 -19.03 -17.78 5.92
N GLU A 333 -18.08 -18.51 5.30
CA GLU A 333 -17.11 -19.34 6.02
C GLU A 333 -15.99 -18.52 6.68
N LEU A 334 -15.66 -17.36 6.13
CA LEU A 334 -14.53 -16.51 6.59
C LEU A 334 -14.87 -15.59 7.76
N ASN A 335 -16.13 -15.23 7.94
CA ASN A 335 -16.54 -14.29 8.99
C ASN A 335 -16.57 -14.90 10.40
N SER A 336 -16.46 -16.22 10.52
CA SER A 336 -16.55 -16.96 11.80
C SER A 336 -15.21 -17.14 12.54
N ARG A 337 -14.06 -16.79 11.95
CA ARG A 337 -12.71 -17.07 12.51
C ARG A 337 -11.80 -15.86 12.59
N GLN A 338 -12.16 -14.87 13.40
CA GLN A 338 -11.27 -13.74 13.68
C GLN A 338 -10.46 -13.98 14.97
N HIS A 339 -9.31 -14.66 14.84
CA HIS A 339 -8.26 -14.63 15.86
C HIS A 339 -6.93 -14.32 15.17
N GLN A 340 -6.30 -13.20 15.58
CA GLN A 340 -5.06 -12.72 14.97
C GLN A 340 -3.86 -13.37 15.64
N ASP A 341 -3.27 -14.33 14.95
CA ASP A 341 -2.01 -14.99 15.28
C ASP A 341 -1.17 -15.23 14.01
N TYR A 342 0.12 -15.52 14.21
CA TYR A 342 0.88 -16.19 13.17
C TYR A 342 0.25 -17.56 12.90
N LEU A 343 0.15 -17.96 11.65
CA LEU A 343 -0.34 -19.29 11.30
C LEU A 343 0.60 -20.33 11.93
N PRO A 344 0.07 -21.41 12.56
CA PRO A 344 0.91 -22.49 13.07
C PRO A 344 1.71 -23.09 11.91
N ALA A 345 2.97 -23.46 12.17
CA ALA A 345 3.90 -24.01 11.17
C ALA A 345 3.38 -25.24 10.40
N SER A 346 2.30 -25.86 10.86
CA SER A 346 1.63 -27.00 10.23
C SER A 346 0.61 -26.61 9.13
N GLN A 347 0.32 -25.31 8.95
CA GLN A 347 -0.63 -24.80 7.95
C GLN A 347 0.05 -23.95 6.85
N GLU A 348 1.35 -24.04 6.69
CA GLU A 348 2.01 -23.52 5.49
C GLU A 348 1.55 -24.36 4.30
N VAL A 349 0.60 -23.84 3.55
CA VAL A 349 0.16 -24.42 2.28
C VAL A 349 1.37 -24.42 1.35
N SER A 350 1.89 -25.58 1.05
CA SER A 350 2.85 -25.81 -0.01
C SER A 350 2.18 -25.47 -1.35
N SER A 351 2.43 -24.27 -1.85
CA SER A 351 2.12 -23.91 -3.24
C SER A 351 3.38 -24.13 -4.08
N ASP A 352 3.71 -25.39 -4.29
CA ASP A 352 4.48 -25.83 -5.42
C ASP A 352 3.78 -27.07 -5.93
N SER A 353 2.99 -26.89 -6.97
CA SER A 353 2.40 -27.97 -7.73
C SER A 353 3.02 -27.94 -9.10
N ASP A 354 3.82 -28.92 -9.35
CA ASP A 354 4.05 -29.38 -10.72
C ASP A 354 3.02 -30.43 -11.08
N ASP A 355 2.54 -30.31 -12.30
CA ASP A 355 1.57 -31.15 -12.96
C ASP A 355 2.00 -32.62 -13.04
N GLU A 356 1.05 -33.55 -12.83
CA GLU A 356 0.91 -34.73 -13.72
C GLU A 356 -0.45 -35.39 -13.51
N GLU A 357 -1.14 -35.54 -14.65
CA GLU A 357 -2.35 -36.35 -14.84
C GLU A 357 -2.14 -37.81 -14.46
N ASP A 358 -3.05 -38.46 -13.76
CA ASP A 358 -3.69 -39.64 -14.35
C ASP A 358 -4.95 -40.13 -13.59
N ASN A 359 -5.87 -40.52 -14.35
CA ASN A 359 -7.17 -41.16 -14.34
C ASN A 359 -7.31 -42.38 -13.42
N LYS A 360 -8.37 -42.46 -12.57
CA LYS A 360 -9.39 -43.52 -12.49
C LYS A 360 -10.24 -43.51 -11.24
N GLN A 361 -11.51 -43.73 -11.47
CA GLN A 361 -12.67 -43.79 -10.55
C GLN A 361 -12.79 -45.13 -9.77
N PRO A 362 -13.85 -45.36 -9.00
CA PRO A 362 -13.90 -45.53 -7.54
C PRO A 362 -14.31 -46.95 -7.09
N LYS A 363 -14.11 -47.29 -5.79
CA LYS A 363 -14.99 -48.26 -5.08
C LYS A 363 -14.87 -48.23 -3.55
N LYS A 364 -15.99 -48.01 -2.94
CA LYS A 364 -16.69 -48.50 -1.72
C LYS A 364 -15.93 -49.16 -0.55
N GLU A 365 -16.28 -48.62 0.64
CA GLU A 365 -16.63 -49.25 1.93
C GLU A 365 -15.83 -50.45 2.48
N GLN A 366 -15.30 -50.33 3.72
CA GLN A 366 -15.80 -51.01 4.94
C GLN A 366 -14.83 -50.93 6.13
N LYS A 367 -15.37 -50.52 7.28
CA LYS A 367 -15.16 -50.93 8.69
C LYS A 367 -13.80 -51.40 9.23
N GLN A 368 -13.47 -50.80 10.39
CA GLN A 368 -12.54 -51.11 11.47
C GLN A 368 -12.37 -52.62 11.82
N PRO A 369 -11.31 -53.08 12.51
CA PRO A 369 -10.90 -52.60 13.82
C PRO A 369 -9.38 -52.60 14.15
N THR A 370 -9.05 -51.93 15.28
CA THR A 370 -7.87 -51.88 16.15
C THR A 370 -6.94 -53.08 16.15
N VAL A 371 -5.62 -52.85 16.03
CA VAL A 371 -4.56 -53.64 16.72
C VAL A 371 -3.29 -52.75 16.89
N GLU A 372 -2.81 -52.70 18.14
CA GLU A 372 -1.50 -52.20 18.57
C GLU A 372 -0.33 -52.87 17.85
N ARG A 373 0.72 -52.13 17.48
CA ARG A 373 2.09 -52.65 17.39
C ARG A 373 3.17 -51.59 17.61
N LYS A 374 4.17 -52.00 18.39
CA LYS A 374 5.35 -51.33 18.89
C LYS A 374 6.37 -50.88 17.81
N PRO A 375 7.36 -50.05 18.19
CA PRO A 375 8.13 -49.20 17.27
C PRO A 375 9.27 -49.94 16.56
N SER A 376 9.43 -49.75 15.26
CA SER A 376 10.62 -50.17 14.52
C SER A 376 11.56 -48.94 14.31
N VAL A 377 12.79 -49.16 14.75
CA VAL A 377 13.95 -48.29 14.55
C VAL A 377 14.14 -48.00 13.08
N ARG A 378 13.98 -46.68 12.67
CA ARG A 378 14.29 -46.25 11.32
C ARG A 378 15.56 -45.43 11.29
N ARG A 379 16.55 -45.96 10.63
CA ARG A 379 17.89 -45.48 10.31
C ARG A 379 17.86 -44.01 9.89
N ARG A 380 18.61 -43.14 10.62
CA ARG A 380 18.97 -41.80 10.21
C ARG A 380 19.75 -41.85 8.90
N ARG A 381 19.16 -41.35 7.84
CA ARG A 381 19.91 -40.82 6.71
C ARG A 381 20.09 -39.33 6.94
N SER A 382 21.33 -38.93 7.13
CA SER A 382 21.74 -37.53 7.13
C SER A 382 21.63 -36.97 5.73
N SER A 383 20.62 -36.16 5.48
CA SER A 383 20.65 -35.14 4.41
C SER A 383 20.77 -33.81 5.13
N ALA A 384 21.93 -33.19 5.00
CA ALA A 384 22.11 -31.78 5.32
C ALA A 384 21.33 -30.96 4.26
N ALA A 385 20.01 -30.88 4.45
CA ALA A 385 19.21 -29.90 3.80
C ALA A 385 19.40 -28.61 4.61
N SER A 386 19.89 -27.56 3.99
CA SER A 386 19.95 -26.21 4.52
C SER A 386 18.58 -25.86 5.10
N ALA A 387 18.50 -25.77 6.43
CA ALA A 387 17.34 -25.23 7.12
C ALA A 387 17.24 -23.74 6.75
N SER A 388 16.55 -23.42 5.67
CA SER A 388 16.04 -22.07 5.45
C SER A 388 15.07 -21.81 6.60
N HIS A 389 15.50 -21.03 7.59
CA HIS A 389 14.62 -20.52 8.63
C HIS A 389 13.57 -19.64 7.96
N HIS A 390 12.42 -20.21 7.65
CA HIS A 390 11.29 -19.48 7.08
C HIS A 390 10.78 -18.50 8.14
N LEU A 391 10.81 -17.20 7.80
CA LEU A 391 10.16 -16.17 8.60
C LEU A 391 8.66 -16.51 8.74
N PRO A 392 8.05 -16.35 9.93
CA PRO A 392 6.65 -16.67 10.13
C PRO A 392 5.76 -15.82 9.24
N THR A 393 4.73 -16.43 8.67
CA THR A 393 3.70 -15.74 7.88
C THR A 393 2.85 -14.87 8.79
N LEU A 394 2.55 -13.64 8.37
CA LEU A 394 1.69 -12.72 9.11
C LEU A 394 0.25 -13.25 9.16
N ALA A 395 -0.45 -13.04 10.28
CA ALA A 395 -1.86 -13.37 10.42
C ALA A 395 -2.73 -12.31 9.71
N LEU A 396 -2.73 -12.34 8.39
CA LEU A 396 -3.54 -11.51 7.53
C LEU A 396 -4.92 -12.15 7.28
N THR A 397 -5.89 -11.37 6.82
CA THR A 397 -7.16 -11.92 6.37
C THR A 397 -6.99 -12.67 5.05
N ALA A 398 -7.90 -13.62 4.75
CA ALA A 398 -7.88 -14.31 3.47
C ALA A 398 -7.93 -13.34 2.28
N GLU A 399 -8.76 -12.30 2.36
CA GLU A 399 -8.79 -11.24 1.33
C GLU A 399 -7.45 -10.53 1.16
N GLN A 400 -6.71 -10.27 2.26
CA GLN A 400 -5.39 -9.66 2.15
C GLN A 400 -4.38 -10.59 1.47
N PHE A 401 -4.47 -11.90 1.69
CA PHE A 401 -3.67 -12.87 0.94
C PHE A 401 -4.01 -12.88 -0.55
N GLU A 402 -5.29 -12.89 -0.91
CA GLU A 402 -5.73 -12.78 -2.31
C GLU A 402 -5.27 -11.46 -2.96
N MET A 403 -5.34 -10.35 -2.22
CA MET A 403 -4.84 -9.06 -2.70
C MET A 403 -3.34 -9.10 -2.97
N ILE A 404 -2.55 -9.75 -2.10
CA ILE A 404 -1.10 -9.93 -2.29
C ILE A 404 -0.84 -10.74 -3.56
N ASP A 405 -1.51 -11.90 -3.70
CA ASP A 405 -1.30 -12.79 -4.85
C ASP A 405 -1.68 -12.09 -6.18
N GLY A 406 -2.79 -11.38 -6.20
CA GLY A 406 -3.18 -10.58 -7.35
C GLY A 406 -2.16 -9.50 -7.70
N LEU A 407 -1.73 -8.72 -6.71
CA LEU A 407 -0.78 -7.63 -6.91
C LEU A 407 0.62 -8.12 -7.29
N ASP A 408 1.13 -9.18 -6.67
CA ASP A 408 2.47 -9.73 -6.95
C ASP A 408 2.59 -10.22 -8.40
N GLY A 409 1.49 -10.68 -8.99
CA GLY A 409 1.44 -11.04 -10.41
C GLY A 409 1.83 -9.92 -11.39
N LEU A 410 1.90 -8.66 -10.95
CA LEU A 410 2.30 -7.54 -11.80
C LEU A 410 3.82 -7.31 -11.89
N GLY A 411 4.63 -8.02 -11.11
CA GLY A 411 6.09 -7.89 -11.15
C GLY A 411 6.59 -6.54 -10.62
N TRP A 412 6.46 -6.31 -9.33
CA TRP A 412 6.88 -5.08 -8.65
C TRP A 412 8.39 -5.05 -8.37
N ARG A 413 8.98 -3.87 -8.51
CA ARG A 413 10.29 -3.54 -7.97
C ARG A 413 10.10 -2.94 -6.57
N LYS A 414 10.46 -3.70 -5.53
CA LYS A 414 10.16 -3.37 -4.13
C LYS A 414 11.43 -2.93 -3.42
N TYR A 415 11.49 -1.68 -2.97
CA TYR A 415 12.63 -1.10 -2.27
C TYR A 415 12.29 -0.83 -0.80
N PRO A 416 12.76 -1.69 0.12
CA PRO A 416 12.68 -1.39 1.55
C PRO A 416 13.60 -0.22 1.89
N VAL A 417 13.13 0.65 2.79
CA VAL A 417 13.82 1.87 3.19
C VAL A 417 13.92 1.96 4.71
N TRP A 418 15.08 2.30 5.21
CA TRP A 418 15.30 2.57 6.62
C TRP A 418 15.62 4.05 6.85
N ILE A 419 14.67 4.79 7.39
CA ILE A 419 14.86 6.17 7.85
C ILE A 419 15.26 6.14 9.33
N HIS A 420 16.43 6.68 9.66
CA HIS A 420 17.04 6.64 11.00
C HIS A 420 16.83 7.93 11.79
N LYS A 421 16.96 9.08 11.11
CA LYS A 421 16.97 10.41 11.73
C LYS A 421 15.66 10.81 12.38
N VAL A 422 14.54 10.17 12.04
CA VAL A 422 13.23 10.55 12.54
C VAL A 422 12.30 9.35 12.71
N ARG A 423 11.44 9.43 13.75
CA ARG A 423 10.40 8.41 13.99
C ARG A 423 9.14 8.59 13.12
N HIS A 424 9.11 9.58 12.25
CA HIS A 424 8.04 9.83 11.28
C HIS A 424 8.51 9.46 9.87
N SER A 425 8.95 8.21 9.70
CA SER A 425 9.46 7.70 8.42
C SER A 425 8.45 7.84 7.29
N HIS A 426 7.15 7.75 7.59
CA HIS A 426 6.07 7.97 6.62
C HIS A 426 6.17 9.32 5.91
N ALA A 427 6.46 10.39 6.62
CA ALA A 427 6.59 11.73 6.03
C ALA A 427 7.99 11.97 5.43
N ALA A 428 9.01 11.36 6.00
CA ALA A 428 10.39 11.55 5.58
C ALA A 428 10.70 10.87 4.24
N ILE A 429 10.07 9.75 3.91
CA ILE A 429 10.32 9.00 2.69
C ILE A 429 10.15 9.82 1.39
N VAL A 430 9.28 10.84 1.40
CA VAL A 430 9.06 11.79 0.29
C VAL A 430 9.54 13.20 0.62
N VAL A 431 10.27 13.37 1.72
CA VAL A 431 10.72 14.70 2.20
C VAL A 431 9.54 15.69 2.24
N ARG A 432 8.45 15.31 2.92
CA ARG A 432 7.18 16.07 2.92
C ARG A 432 7.33 17.54 3.34
N SER A 433 8.39 17.87 4.06
CA SER A 433 8.76 19.23 4.45
C SER A 433 10.27 19.40 4.48
N ASP A 434 10.77 20.62 4.26
CA ASP A 434 12.19 20.96 4.22
C ASP A 434 12.79 20.97 5.64
N LYS A 435 12.87 19.80 6.30
CA LYS A 435 13.48 19.59 7.61
C LYS A 435 14.73 18.76 7.46
N GLU A 436 15.79 19.11 8.17
CA GLU A 436 17.04 18.34 8.17
C GLU A 436 16.82 16.87 8.58
N SER A 437 15.90 16.63 9.54
CA SER A 437 15.54 15.28 9.96
C SER A 437 14.90 14.42 8.85
N PHE A 438 14.49 15.02 7.73
CA PHE A 438 13.94 14.33 6.56
C PHE A 438 14.97 14.15 5.43
N SER A 439 16.23 14.54 5.65
CA SER A 439 17.27 14.51 4.62
C SER A 439 17.55 13.11 4.05
N GLU A 440 17.31 12.04 4.82
CA GLU A 440 17.44 10.66 4.33
C GLU A 440 16.43 10.33 3.22
N GLY A 441 15.28 10.99 3.20
CA GLY A 441 14.32 10.88 2.10
C GLY A 441 14.86 11.40 0.76
N GLU A 442 15.81 12.34 0.76
CA GLU A 442 16.48 12.78 -0.47
C GLU A 442 17.27 11.64 -1.13
N VAL A 443 17.80 10.70 -0.35
CA VAL A 443 18.47 9.49 -0.86
C VAL A 443 17.44 8.60 -1.58
N VAL A 444 16.25 8.43 -0.99
CA VAL A 444 15.16 7.67 -1.59
C VAL A 444 14.71 8.29 -2.91
N LEU A 445 14.44 9.61 -2.91
CA LEU A 445 14.04 10.34 -4.10
C LEU A 445 15.15 10.35 -5.15
N GLY A 446 16.42 10.40 -4.71
CA GLY A 446 17.60 10.31 -5.57
C GLY A 446 17.69 8.99 -6.32
N HIS A 447 17.56 7.88 -5.60
CA HIS A 447 17.53 6.55 -6.18
C HIS A 447 16.35 6.42 -7.16
N TRP A 448 15.14 6.83 -6.74
CA TRP A 448 13.97 6.76 -7.59
C TRP A 448 14.14 7.51 -8.92
N ALA A 449 14.57 8.76 -8.87
CA ALA A 449 14.66 9.59 -10.07
C ALA A 449 15.76 9.15 -11.02
N LYS A 450 16.88 8.61 -10.50
CA LYS A 450 18.03 8.21 -11.31
C LYS A 450 17.96 6.77 -11.83
N GLU A 451 17.49 5.83 -10.98
CA GLU A 451 17.56 4.40 -11.30
C GLU A 451 16.21 3.83 -11.72
N GLU A 452 15.13 4.38 -11.17
CA GLU A 452 13.82 3.78 -11.31
C GLU A 452 12.86 4.57 -12.23
N PHE A 453 13.16 5.81 -12.57
CA PHE A 453 12.29 6.61 -13.42
C PHE A 453 12.71 6.49 -14.89
N LEU A 454 11.86 5.87 -15.71
CA LEU A 454 12.00 5.80 -17.18
C LEU A 454 11.46 7.10 -17.77
N ILE A 455 12.29 7.79 -18.56
CA ILE A 455 11.89 8.99 -19.31
C ILE A 455 11.36 8.65 -20.71
#